data_b91b1faad2a81ba207e00fb2b5edbaec
#
_entry.id   b91b1faad2a81ba207e00fb2b5edbaec
#
_cell.length_a   1.000
_cell.length_b   1.000
_cell.length_c   1.000
_cell.angle_alpha   90.00
_cell.angle_beta   90.00
_cell.angle_gamma   90.00
#
_symmetry.space_group_name_H-M   'P 1'
#
loop_
_entity.id
_entity.type
_entity.pdbx_description
1 polymer ?
#
loop_
_entity_poly.entity_id
_entity_poly.type
_entity_poly.pdbx_seq_one_letter_code
_entity_poly.pdbx_strand_id
1 'polypeptide(L)'
;DLEELEKVKASLPVRNWSAQYMQDPTSEEGAIIKREWWNSWEGKIPKLKHVIQSYDTAYSKKETADYSAITTWGVFTPYEDQGDALMLLDAVRGKFDFPELKLVALDSYKYWEPESVIIEAKATGVPLAQEFRRMGIPVVDFMPSRGKDKHSRVNAVAPVFESGQVYYPKDEKFAEEVIEECAAFPHGENDDYVDTMTQA
;
A
#
# COMPACT_ATOMS: atom_id res chain seq x y z
N ASP A 1 -11.82 10.60 33.16
CA ASP A 1 -11.28 11.90 32.82
C ASP A 1 -10.78 11.86 31.37
N LEU A 2 -11.05 12.91 30.57
CA LEU A 2 -10.68 12.96 29.14
C LEU A 2 -9.17 12.83 28.94
N GLU A 3 -8.39 13.43 29.84
CA GLU A 3 -6.92 13.39 29.80
C GLU A 3 -6.35 12.00 30.07
N GLU A 4 -7.01 11.20 30.89
CA GLU A 4 -6.68 9.80 31.13
C GLU A 4 -7.04 8.92 29.92
N LEU A 5 -8.17 9.20 29.27
CA LEU A 5 -8.59 8.51 28.05
C LEU A 5 -7.62 8.75 26.89
N GLU A 6 -7.09 9.97 26.74
CA GLU A 6 -6.09 10.28 25.73
C GLU A 6 -4.73 9.60 25.99
N LYS A 7 -4.33 9.48 27.26
CA LYS A 7 -3.13 8.72 27.64
C LYS A 7 -3.28 7.22 27.36
N VAL A 8 -4.44 6.66 27.64
CA VAL A 8 -4.75 5.25 27.35
C VAL A 8 -4.80 5.03 25.83
N LYS A 9 -5.40 5.96 25.07
CA LYS A 9 -5.43 5.90 23.61
C LYS A 9 -4.02 5.92 23.00
N ALA A 10 -3.13 6.74 23.56
CA ALA A 10 -1.74 6.82 23.12
C ALA A 10 -0.89 5.59 23.48
N SER A 11 -1.30 4.83 24.49
CA SER A 11 -0.57 3.65 24.99
C SER A 11 -1.06 2.33 24.44
N LEU A 12 -2.25 2.31 23.82
CA LEU A 12 -2.83 1.10 23.24
C LEU A 12 -2.64 1.06 21.74
N PRO A 13 -2.40 -0.13 21.15
CA PRO A 13 -2.56 -0.31 19.71
C PRO A 13 -3.94 0.16 19.26
N VAL A 14 -4.04 0.81 18.10
CA VAL A 14 -5.28 1.38 17.55
C VAL A 14 -6.42 0.37 17.56
N ARG A 15 -6.14 -0.89 17.27
CA ARG A 15 -7.08 -2.03 17.32
C ARG A 15 -7.68 -2.24 18.70
N ASN A 16 -6.86 -2.24 19.75
CA ASN A 16 -7.33 -2.48 21.11
C ASN A 16 -8.18 -1.31 21.61
N TRP A 17 -7.85 -0.10 21.18
CA TRP A 17 -8.66 1.09 21.44
C TRP A 17 -10.02 1.00 20.75
N SER A 18 -10.06 0.70 19.44
CA SER A 18 -11.31 0.56 18.68
C SER A 18 -12.20 -0.55 19.22
N ALA A 19 -11.62 -1.72 19.53
CA ALA A 19 -12.39 -2.84 20.07
C ALA A 19 -12.95 -2.59 21.48
N GLN A 20 -12.16 -1.97 22.37
CA GLN A 20 -12.53 -1.83 23.78
C GLN A 20 -13.31 -0.55 24.08
N TYR A 21 -13.02 0.55 23.41
CA TYR A 21 -13.58 1.85 23.75
C TYR A 21 -14.56 2.39 22.72
N MET A 22 -14.39 2.05 21.43
CA MET A 22 -15.33 2.48 20.39
C MET A 22 -16.45 1.45 20.15
N GLN A 23 -16.38 0.27 20.78
CA GLN A 23 -17.30 -0.86 20.55
C GLN A 23 -17.43 -1.25 19.07
N ASP A 24 -16.41 -0.92 18.30
CA ASP A 24 -16.24 -1.30 16.92
C ASP A 24 -15.10 -2.31 16.87
N PRO A 25 -15.38 -3.62 17.10
CA PRO A 25 -14.39 -4.63 16.81
C PRO A 25 -14.18 -4.55 15.31
N THR A 26 -13.01 -4.06 14.89
CA THR A 26 -12.56 -4.24 13.51
C THR A 26 -12.64 -5.74 13.25
N SER A 27 -13.74 -6.13 12.63
CA SER A 27 -14.04 -7.54 12.45
C SER A 27 -13.08 -8.07 11.40
N GLU A 28 -12.05 -8.78 11.84
CA GLU A 28 -11.30 -9.69 10.98
C GLU A 28 -12.23 -10.78 10.39
N GLU A 29 -13.45 -10.90 10.92
CA GLU A 29 -14.54 -11.68 10.36
C GLU A 29 -15.10 -11.01 9.10
N GLY A 30 -14.36 -11.06 8.02
CA GLY A 30 -14.73 -10.47 6.73
C GLY A 30 -13.55 -9.85 5.98
N ALA A 31 -12.39 -9.71 6.62
CA ALA A 31 -11.17 -9.28 5.96
C ALA A 31 -10.78 -10.28 4.86
N ILE A 32 -10.60 -9.79 3.64
CA ILE A 32 -10.18 -10.63 2.52
C ILE A 32 -8.69 -10.96 2.64
N ILE A 33 -7.88 -10.00 3.09
CA ILE A 33 -6.45 -10.19 3.39
C ILE A 33 -6.27 -10.05 4.90
N LYS A 34 -5.81 -11.13 5.52
CA LYS A 34 -5.63 -11.16 6.97
C LYS A 34 -4.26 -10.62 7.35
N ARG A 35 -4.18 -9.92 8.48
CA ARG A 35 -2.92 -9.44 9.05
C ARG A 35 -1.90 -10.57 9.24
N GLU A 36 -2.32 -11.72 9.72
CA GLU A 36 -1.48 -12.87 10.01
C GLU A 36 -0.83 -13.51 8.76
N TRP A 37 -1.25 -13.13 7.56
CA TRP A 37 -0.66 -13.60 6.31
C TRP A 37 0.59 -12.80 5.88
N TRP A 38 0.83 -11.67 6.55
CA TRP A 38 2.01 -10.85 6.32
C TRP A 38 3.17 -11.35 7.18
N ASN A 39 4.32 -11.62 6.57
CA ASN A 39 5.52 -12.06 7.26
C ASN A 39 6.43 -10.87 7.57
N SER A 40 6.84 -10.75 8.83
CA SER A 40 7.80 -9.73 9.21
C SER A 40 9.22 -10.11 8.78
N TRP A 41 9.96 -9.16 8.25
CA TRP A 41 11.37 -9.31 7.91
C TRP A 41 12.22 -8.49 8.87
N GLU A 42 13.20 -9.14 9.53
CA GLU A 42 14.12 -8.49 10.44
C GLU A 42 15.47 -8.21 9.77
N GLY A 43 16.03 -7.04 10.04
CA GLY A 43 17.35 -6.66 9.55
C GLY A 43 17.33 -5.92 8.21
N LYS A 44 18.42 -6.05 7.45
CA LYS A 44 18.57 -5.33 6.18
C LYS A 44 17.65 -5.89 5.11
N ILE A 45 17.18 -5.02 4.22
CA ILE A 45 16.46 -5.42 3.01
C ILE A 45 17.28 -6.45 2.25
N PRO A 46 16.69 -7.60 1.87
CA PRO A 46 17.40 -8.66 1.15
C PRO A 46 17.80 -8.19 -0.26
N LYS A 47 18.62 -8.99 -0.94
CA LYS A 47 18.95 -8.73 -2.34
C LYS A 47 17.69 -8.88 -3.18
N LEU A 48 17.27 -7.79 -3.81
CA LEU A 48 16.10 -7.74 -4.67
C LEU A 48 16.47 -8.21 -6.09
N LYS A 49 15.54 -8.89 -6.74
CA LYS A 49 15.60 -9.27 -8.16
C LYS A 49 14.99 -8.19 -9.04
N HIS A 50 13.86 -7.66 -8.60
CA HIS A 50 13.11 -6.60 -9.27
C HIS A 50 12.51 -5.66 -8.24
N VAL A 51 12.32 -4.41 -8.62
CA VAL A 51 11.58 -3.40 -7.85
C VAL A 51 10.45 -2.87 -8.71
N ILE A 52 9.26 -2.78 -8.14
CA ILE A 52 8.04 -2.32 -8.79
C ILE A 52 7.45 -1.20 -7.93
N GLN A 53 7.00 -0.13 -8.56
CA GLN A 53 6.20 0.89 -7.90
C GLN A 53 4.78 0.91 -8.46
N SER A 54 3.81 1.06 -7.60
CA SER A 54 2.40 1.15 -7.95
C SER A 54 1.80 2.44 -7.39
N TYR A 55 1.02 3.12 -8.22
CA TYR A 55 0.49 4.46 -7.96
C TYR A 55 -1.03 4.49 -8.12
N ASP A 56 -1.73 4.87 -7.07
CA ASP A 56 -3.09 5.40 -7.16
C ASP A 56 -3.05 6.90 -6.94
N THR A 57 -3.58 7.68 -7.87
CA THR A 57 -3.38 9.12 -7.91
C THR A 57 -4.67 9.90 -7.82
N ALA A 58 -4.72 10.84 -6.90
CA ALA A 58 -5.67 11.93 -6.84
C ALA A 58 -4.92 13.24 -6.68
N TYR A 59 -5.34 14.34 -7.30
CA TYR A 59 -4.71 15.63 -7.02
C TYR A 59 -5.72 16.67 -6.60
N SER A 60 -5.86 16.79 -5.31
CA SER A 60 -6.57 17.90 -4.71
C SER A 60 -6.14 18.04 -3.27
N LYS A 61 -5.82 19.27 -2.87
CA LYS A 61 -5.54 19.61 -1.47
C LYS A 61 -6.81 19.85 -0.63
N LYS A 62 -8.00 19.71 -1.21
CA LYS A 62 -9.24 19.87 -0.46
C LYS A 62 -9.36 18.79 0.60
N GLU A 63 -9.86 19.11 1.77
CA GLU A 63 -10.06 18.14 2.86
C GLU A 63 -10.94 16.96 2.46
N THR A 64 -11.87 17.20 1.52
CA THR A 64 -12.78 16.20 0.96
C THR A 64 -12.21 15.42 -0.23
N ALA A 65 -10.95 15.62 -0.59
CA ALA A 65 -10.33 14.92 -1.71
C ALA A 65 -9.78 13.58 -1.29
N ASP A 66 -9.75 12.65 -2.23
CA ASP A 66 -9.11 11.35 -2.07
C ASP A 66 -7.59 11.52 -1.90
N TYR A 67 -6.96 10.54 -1.29
CA TYR A 67 -5.50 10.49 -1.16
C TYR A 67 -4.86 10.02 -2.46
N SER A 68 -3.60 10.42 -2.66
CA SER A 68 -2.70 9.71 -3.55
C SER A 68 -1.86 8.75 -2.74
N ALA A 69 -1.70 7.53 -3.22
CA ALA A 69 -0.87 6.51 -2.61
C ALA A 69 0.17 5.97 -3.60
N ILE A 70 1.36 5.69 -3.07
CA ILE A 70 2.46 5.06 -3.78
C ILE A 70 2.94 3.90 -2.92
N THR A 71 3.01 2.70 -3.45
CA THR A 71 3.66 1.57 -2.79
C THR A 71 4.82 1.06 -3.63
N THR A 72 5.91 0.70 -2.97
CA THR A 72 7.11 0.12 -3.59
C THR A 72 7.28 -1.31 -3.11
N TRP A 73 7.46 -2.21 -4.06
CA TRP A 73 7.54 -3.65 -3.84
C TRP A 73 8.84 -4.20 -4.43
N GLY A 74 9.46 -5.12 -3.71
CA GLY A 74 10.62 -5.84 -4.18
C GLY A 74 10.35 -7.33 -4.35
N VAL A 75 10.79 -7.91 -5.45
CA VAL A 75 10.79 -9.36 -5.65
C VAL A 75 12.12 -9.91 -5.13
N PHE A 76 12.07 -10.93 -4.29
CA PHE A 76 13.26 -11.55 -3.72
C PHE A 76 13.02 -13.04 -3.42
N THR A 77 14.09 -13.78 -3.14
CA THR A 77 13.99 -15.17 -2.68
C THR A 77 14.36 -15.21 -1.20
N PRO A 78 13.39 -15.50 -0.29
CA PRO A 78 13.64 -15.45 1.15
C PRO A 78 14.64 -16.51 1.62
N TYR A 79 14.58 -17.73 1.05
CA TYR A 79 15.47 -18.84 1.38
C TYR A 79 15.78 -19.66 0.12
N GLU A 80 16.98 -20.28 0.05
CA GLU A 80 17.50 -20.96 -1.16
C GLU A 80 16.54 -21.99 -1.79
N ASP A 81 15.74 -22.67 -0.96
CA ASP A 81 14.80 -23.71 -1.41
C ASP A 81 13.35 -23.20 -1.62
N GLN A 82 13.12 -21.89 -1.52
CA GLN A 82 11.80 -21.30 -1.68
C GLN A 82 11.66 -20.54 -3.00
N GLY A 83 10.42 -20.43 -3.45
CA GLY A 83 10.06 -19.59 -4.58
C GLY A 83 10.25 -18.09 -4.28
N ASP A 84 10.02 -17.27 -5.30
CA ASP A 84 10.06 -15.82 -5.15
C ASP A 84 8.93 -15.32 -4.25
N ALA A 85 9.23 -14.28 -3.52
CA ALA A 85 8.33 -13.60 -2.60
C ALA A 85 8.35 -12.09 -2.86
N LEU A 86 7.37 -11.39 -2.31
CA LEU A 86 7.23 -9.95 -2.37
C LEU A 86 7.59 -9.31 -1.03
N MET A 87 8.34 -8.21 -1.08
CA MET A 87 8.66 -7.36 0.05
C MET A 87 8.02 -5.99 -0.17
N LEU A 88 7.18 -5.55 0.76
CA LEU A 88 6.77 -4.15 0.82
C LEU A 88 7.99 -3.34 1.28
N LEU A 89 8.52 -2.50 0.40
CA LEU A 89 9.74 -1.73 0.65
C LEU A 89 9.46 -0.33 1.20
N ASP A 90 8.35 0.26 0.75
CA ASP A 90 7.97 1.63 1.09
C ASP A 90 6.50 1.89 0.77
N ALA A 91 5.89 2.83 1.49
CA ALA A 91 4.56 3.32 1.19
C ALA A 91 4.44 4.81 1.55
N VAL A 92 3.90 5.58 0.64
CA VAL A 92 3.64 7.01 0.82
C VAL A 92 2.19 7.30 0.52
N ARG A 93 1.51 8.06 1.38
CA ARG A 93 0.16 8.54 1.16
C ARG A 93 0.04 10.00 1.56
N GLY A 94 -0.66 10.78 0.77
CA GLY A 94 -0.88 12.19 1.06
C GLY A 94 -1.90 12.84 0.14
N LYS A 95 -2.34 14.03 0.53
CA LYS A 95 -3.16 14.89 -0.33
C LYS A 95 -2.24 15.91 -0.97
N PHE A 96 -1.95 15.69 -2.23
CA PHE A 96 -1.00 16.48 -3.01
C PHE A 96 -1.71 17.26 -4.11
N ASP A 97 -1.22 18.45 -4.43
CA ASP A 97 -1.46 18.98 -5.77
C ASP A 97 -0.54 18.29 -6.80
N PHE A 98 -0.79 18.53 -8.08
CA PHE A 98 -0.03 17.83 -9.12
C PHE A 98 1.48 18.10 -9.09
N PRO A 99 1.96 19.34 -8.88
CA PRO A 99 3.38 19.61 -8.72
C PRO A 99 4.03 18.87 -7.54
N GLU A 100 3.35 18.82 -6.40
CA GLU A 100 3.83 18.10 -5.22
C GLU A 100 3.85 16.59 -5.44
N LEU A 101 2.75 16.02 -5.98
CA LEU A 101 2.70 14.61 -6.33
C LEU A 101 3.83 14.21 -7.26
N LYS A 102 4.10 15.04 -8.29
CA LYS A 102 5.21 14.83 -9.21
C LYS A 102 6.57 14.79 -8.50
N LEU A 103 6.80 15.69 -7.54
CA LEU A 103 8.06 15.72 -6.77
C LEU A 103 8.18 14.48 -5.89
N VAL A 104 7.16 14.15 -5.11
CA VAL A 104 7.14 12.96 -4.25
C VAL A 104 7.36 11.69 -5.06
N ALA A 105 6.67 11.57 -6.19
CA ALA A 105 6.80 10.43 -7.09
C ALA A 105 8.21 10.32 -7.71
N LEU A 106 8.82 11.44 -8.12
CA LEU A 106 10.19 11.46 -8.66
C LEU A 106 11.25 11.13 -7.60
N ASP A 107 11.07 11.62 -6.37
CA ASP A 107 11.99 11.32 -5.27
C ASP A 107 11.92 9.84 -4.90
N SER A 108 10.72 9.28 -4.80
CA SER A 108 10.53 7.84 -4.58
C SER A 108 11.11 6.99 -5.72
N TYR A 109 10.88 7.40 -6.98
CA TYR A 109 11.48 6.74 -8.15
C TYR A 109 13.01 6.73 -8.11
N LYS A 110 13.63 7.88 -7.84
CA LYS A 110 15.10 8.00 -7.77
C LYS A 110 15.71 7.21 -6.62
N TYR A 111 15.00 7.09 -5.52
CA TYR A 111 15.47 6.34 -4.36
C TYR A 111 15.45 4.83 -4.57
N TRP A 112 14.37 4.32 -5.17
CA TRP A 112 14.15 2.88 -5.33
C TRP A 112 14.57 2.34 -6.70
N GLU A 113 14.73 3.20 -7.70
CA GLU A 113 15.11 2.85 -9.09
C GLU A 113 14.31 1.65 -9.65
N PRO A 114 12.97 1.68 -9.59
CA PRO A 114 12.14 0.54 -10.01
C PRO A 114 12.27 0.28 -11.50
N GLU A 115 12.27 -1.00 -11.88
CA GLU A 115 12.22 -1.42 -13.28
C GLU A 115 10.84 -1.18 -13.91
N SER A 116 9.81 -1.03 -13.09
CA SER A 116 8.44 -0.80 -13.55
C SER A 116 7.68 0.13 -12.63
N VAL A 117 7.01 1.11 -13.22
CA VAL A 117 6.12 2.05 -12.54
C VAL A 117 4.71 1.83 -13.08
N ILE A 118 3.82 1.32 -12.25
CA ILE A 118 2.43 1.04 -12.60
C ILE A 118 1.57 2.22 -12.16
N ILE A 119 0.85 2.83 -13.08
CA ILE A 119 -0.04 3.98 -12.79
C ILE A 119 -1.43 3.66 -13.32
N GLU A 120 -2.46 3.83 -12.48
CA GLU A 120 -3.83 3.66 -12.95
C GLU A 120 -4.18 4.74 -13.99
N ALA A 121 -4.65 4.28 -15.16
CA ALA A 121 -5.00 5.15 -16.29
C ALA A 121 -6.38 5.83 -16.09
N LYS A 122 -6.58 6.44 -14.94
CA LYS A 122 -7.66 7.38 -14.63
C LYS A 122 -7.27 8.80 -15.07
N ALA A 123 -8.24 9.71 -15.09
CA ALA A 123 -8.04 11.11 -15.46
C ALA A 123 -6.87 11.78 -14.69
N THR A 124 -6.67 11.36 -13.45
CA THR A 124 -5.60 11.86 -12.55
C THR A 124 -4.24 11.20 -12.80
N GLY A 125 -4.16 9.94 -13.19
CA GLY A 125 -2.89 9.22 -13.45
C GLY A 125 -2.26 9.58 -14.81
N VAL A 126 -3.08 9.90 -15.80
CA VAL A 126 -2.60 10.15 -17.17
C VAL A 126 -1.55 11.26 -17.27
N PRO A 127 -1.71 12.45 -16.67
CA PRO A 127 -0.66 13.49 -16.72
C PRO A 127 0.65 13.07 -16.07
N LEU A 128 0.62 12.37 -14.93
CA LEU A 128 1.83 11.88 -14.26
C LEU A 128 2.54 10.83 -15.14
N ALA A 129 1.79 9.89 -15.70
CA ALA A 129 2.31 8.89 -16.62
C ALA A 129 2.98 9.51 -17.86
N GLN A 130 2.37 10.56 -18.44
CA GLN A 130 2.94 11.29 -19.57
C GLN A 130 4.26 11.98 -19.21
N GLU A 131 4.30 12.67 -18.06
CA GLU A 131 5.51 13.32 -17.57
C GLU A 131 6.64 12.30 -17.33
N PHE A 132 6.33 11.19 -16.69
CA PHE A 132 7.30 10.12 -16.42
C PHE A 132 7.86 9.53 -17.73
N ARG A 133 7.02 9.26 -18.73
CA ARG A 133 7.47 8.77 -20.04
C ARG A 133 8.38 9.77 -20.76
N ARG A 134 8.11 11.08 -20.65
CA ARG A 134 8.97 12.13 -21.20
C ARG A 134 10.36 12.13 -20.54
N MET A 135 10.45 11.68 -19.30
CA MET A 135 11.71 11.54 -18.55
C MET A 135 12.41 10.20 -18.79
N GLY A 136 11.84 9.32 -19.61
CA GLY A 136 12.38 7.99 -19.88
C GLY A 136 12.08 6.96 -18.79
N ILE A 137 11.16 7.26 -17.84
CA ILE A 137 10.76 6.33 -16.79
C ILE A 137 9.83 5.26 -17.38
N PRO A 138 10.05 3.96 -17.06
CA PRO A 138 9.26 2.84 -17.60
C PRO A 138 7.88 2.75 -16.94
N VAL A 139 6.89 3.40 -17.55
CA VAL A 139 5.51 3.42 -17.04
C VAL A 139 4.65 2.38 -17.74
N VAL A 140 3.94 1.61 -16.93
CA VAL A 140 2.90 0.67 -17.33
C VAL A 140 1.53 1.25 -16.95
N ASP A 141 0.64 1.40 -17.92
CA ASP A 141 -0.74 1.82 -17.64
C ASP A 141 -1.54 0.64 -17.08
N PHE A 142 -2.08 0.83 -15.88
CA PHE A 142 -3.03 -0.10 -15.31
C PHE A 142 -4.45 0.34 -15.67
N MET A 143 -5.19 -0.55 -16.32
CA MET A 143 -6.60 -0.34 -16.63
C MET A 143 -7.43 -1.41 -15.92
N PRO A 144 -8.17 -1.06 -14.86
CA PRO A 144 -9.08 -2.01 -14.24
C PRO A 144 -10.05 -2.56 -15.26
N SER A 145 -10.18 -3.88 -15.33
CA SER A 145 -11.12 -4.52 -16.26
C SER A 145 -12.55 -4.09 -15.93
N ARG A 146 -13.33 -3.71 -16.94
CA ARG A 146 -14.76 -3.40 -16.78
C ARG A 146 -15.47 -4.59 -16.13
N GLY A 147 -16.15 -4.35 -14.99
CA GLY A 147 -16.88 -5.38 -14.24
C GLY A 147 -16.08 -6.16 -13.21
N LYS A 148 -14.76 -5.94 -13.08
CA LYS A 148 -14.00 -6.39 -11.91
C LYS A 148 -13.96 -5.24 -10.90
N ASP A 149 -14.77 -5.34 -9.87
CA ASP A 149 -14.75 -4.42 -8.75
C ASP A 149 -13.49 -4.61 -7.90
N LYS A 150 -13.26 -3.73 -6.97
CA LYS A 150 -12.10 -3.76 -6.06
C LYS A 150 -12.06 -5.09 -5.29
N HIS A 151 -13.20 -5.60 -4.82
CA HIS A 151 -13.30 -6.90 -4.16
C HIS A 151 -12.72 -8.05 -5.00
N SER A 152 -13.07 -8.10 -6.28
CA SER A 152 -12.56 -9.13 -7.20
C SER A 152 -11.05 -9.06 -7.37
N ARG A 153 -10.47 -7.83 -7.38
CA ARG A 153 -9.01 -7.66 -7.46
C ARG A 153 -8.32 -8.13 -6.20
N VAL A 154 -8.83 -7.75 -5.02
CA VAL A 154 -8.29 -8.18 -3.73
C VAL A 154 -8.38 -9.70 -3.59
N ASN A 155 -9.50 -10.32 -3.96
CA ASN A 155 -9.63 -11.78 -3.96
C ASN A 155 -8.64 -12.48 -4.91
N ALA A 156 -8.27 -11.84 -6.02
CA ALA A 156 -7.32 -12.42 -6.96
C ALA A 156 -5.89 -12.48 -6.40
N VAL A 157 -5.50 -11.53 -5.55
CA VAL A 157 -4.16 -11.49 -4.92
C VAL A 157 -4.12 -12.16 -3.55
N ALA A 158 -5.26 -12.36 -2.90
CA ALA A 158 -5.33 -12.97 -1.57
C ALA A 158 -4.57 -14.30 -1.43
N PRO A 159 -4.57 -15.23 -2.42
CA PRO A 159 -3.79 -16.47 -2.33
C PRO A 159 -2.28 -16.25 -2.19
N VAL A 160 -1.72 -15.16 -2.71
CA VAL A 160 -0.29 -14.83 -2.56
C VAL A 160 0.02 -14.49 -1.10
N PHE A 161 -0.87 -13.78 -0.44
CA PHE A 161 -0.76 -13.48 0.99
C PHE A 161 -0.96 -14.74 1.85
N GLU A 162 -2.02 -15.49 1.58
CA GLU A 162 -2.34 -16.73 2.31
C GLU A 162 -1.23 -17.77 2.24
N SER A 163 -0.52 -17.84 1.09
CA SER A 163 0.64 -18.72 0.93
C SER A 163 1.90 -18.26 1.67
N GLY A 164 1.86 -17.11 2.36
CA GLY A 164 3.00 -16.59 3.11
C GLY A 164 4.11 -16.00 2.24
N GLN A 165 3.79 -15.60 1.01
CA GLN A 165 4.77 -15.03 0.07
C GLN A 165 4.94 -13.52 0.16
N VAL A 166 4.26 -12.85 1.11
CA VAL A 166 4.34 -11.39 1.27
C VAL A 166 5.02 -11.03 2.58
N TYR A 167 6.03 -10.20 2.48
CA TYR A 167 6.86 -9.75 3.58
C TYR A 167 6.80 -8.23 3.74
N TYR A 168 7.12 -7.76 4.94
CA TYR A 168 7.27 -6.34 5.26
C TYR A 168 8.44 -6.12 6.22
N PRO A 169 9.13 -4.98 6.18
CA PRO A 169 10.19 -4.67 7.12
C PRO A 169 9.59 -4.44 8.51
N LYS A 170 10.13 -5.15 9.50
CA LYS A 170 9.70 -5.02 10.89
C LYS A 170 9.99 -3.61 11.42
N ASP A 171 9.09 -3.12 12.27
CA ASP A 171 9.21 -1.83 12.96
C ASP A 171 9.10 -0.59 12.04
N GLU A 172 8.72 -0.76 10.77
CA GLU A 172 8.47 0.35 9.86
C GLU A 172 6.98 0.78 9.92
N LYS A 173 6.77 2.04 10.26
CA LYS A 173 5.42 2.59 10.46
C LYS A 173 4.54 2.51 9.21
N PHE A 174 5.12 2.78 8.03
CA PHE A 174 4.39 2.70 6.77
C PHE A 174 3.85 1.28 6.51
N ALA A 175 4.59 0.25 6.91
CA ALA A 175 4.17 -1.12 6.71
C ALA A 175 2.94 -1.46 7.59
N GLU A 176 2.93 -0.99 8.83
CA GLU A 176 1.77 -1.14 9.70
C GLU A 176 0.53 -0.44 9.13
N GLU A 177 0.69 0.77 8.58
CA GLU A 177 -0.41 1.51 7.95
C GLU A 177 -1.01 0.75 6.75
N VAL A 178 -0.17 0.17 5.88
CA VAL A 178 -0.63 -0.64 4.74
C VAL A 178 -1.33 -1.91 5.21
N ILE A 179 -0.75 -2.62 6.19
CA ILE A 179 -1.33 -3.87 6.72
C ILE A 179 -2.69 -3.61 7.36
N GLU A 180 -2.82 -2.53 8.16
CA GLU A 180 -4.08 -2.16 8.80
C GLU A 180 -5.17 -1.86 7.77
N GLU A 181 -4.85 -1.09 6.73
CA GLU A 181 -5.81 -0.76 5.69
C GLU A 181 -6.25 -2.00 4.91
N CYS A 182 -5.30 -2.87 4.53
CA CYS A 182 -5.62 -4.14 3.86
C CYS A 182 -6.47 -5.07 4.73
N ALA A 183 -6.19 -5.13 6.04
CA ALA A 183 -6.95 -5.96 6.98
C ALA A 183 -8.34 -5.37 7.31
N ALA A 184 -8.51 -4.06 7.20
CA ALA A 184 -9.80 -3.40 7.38
C ALA A 184 -10.70 -3.47 6.14
N PHE A 185 -10.14 -3.76 4.95
CA PHE A 185 -10.92 -3.83 3.72
C PHE A 185 -11.89 -5.03 3.74
N PRO A 186 -13.17 -4.87 3.36
CA PRO A 186 -13.78 -3.74 2.65
C PRO A 186 -14.43 -2.66 3.55
N HIS A 187 -14.30 -2.73 4.85
CA HIS A 187 -15.04 -1.89 5.79
C HIS A 187 -14.24 -0.69 6.32
N GLY A 188 -12.97 -0.56 5.90
CA GLY A 188 -12.08 0.54 6.27
C GLY A 188 -12.51 1.89 5.67
N GLU A 189 -12.07 2.99 6.31
CA GLU A 189 -12.33 4.36 5.81
C GLU A 189 -11.53 4.69 4.54
N ASN A 190 -10.35 4.09 4.39
CA ASN A 190 -9.46 4.29 3.25
C ASN A 190 -9.18 2.96 2.56
N ASP A 191 -8.90 3.03 1.27
CA ASP A 191 -8.58 1.87 0.44
C ASP A 191 -7.56 2.19 -0.68
N ASP A 192 -6.80 3.28 -0.51
CA ASP A 192 -5.81 3.74 -1.48
C ASP A 192 -4.60 2.79 -1.55
N TYR A 193 -4.14 2.29 -0.41
CA TYR A 193 -3.09 1.27 -0.36
C TYR A 193 -3.56 -0.09 -0.89
N VAL A 194 -4.83 -0.43 -0.68
CA VAL A 194 -5.44 -1.64 -1.26
C VAL A 194 -5.41 -1.58 -2.78
N ASP A 195 -5.71 -0.43 -3.38
CA ASP A 195 -5.62 -0.26 -4.82
C ASP A 195 -4.18 -0.42 -5.33
N THR A 196 -3.21 0.27 -4.73
CA THR A 196 -1.80 0.14 -5.14
C THR A 196 -1.26 -1.28 -4.97
N MET A 197 -1.64 -1.98 -3.89
CA MET A 197 -1.24 -3.35 -3.61
C MET A 197 -1.80 -4.33 -4.66
N THR A 198 -3.06 -4.15 -5.09
CA THR A 198 -3.68 -5.03 -6.08
C THR A 198 -3.20 -4.79 -7.51
N GLN A 199 -2.53 -3.66 -7.77
CA GLN A 199 -1.95 -3.32 -9.08
C GLN A 199 -0.52 -3.86 -9.24
N ALA A 200 0.24 -3.95 -8.14
CA ALA A 200 1.62 -4.41 -8.12
C ALA A 200 1.74 -5.91 -8.34
#